data_f7991f1049a81b0205ba0c9bea31e9fe
#
_entry.id   f7991f1049a81b0205ba0c9bea31e9fe
#
_cell.length_a   1.000
_cell.length_b   1.000
_cell.length_c   1.000
_cell.angle_alpha   90.00
_cell.angle_beta   90.00
_cell.angle_gamma   90.00
#
_symmetry.space_group_name_H-M   'P 1'
#
loop_
_entity.id
_entity.type
_entity.pdbx_description
1 polymer ?
#
loop_
_entity_poly.entity_id
_entity_poly.type
_entity_poly.pdbx_seq_one_letter_code
_entity_poly.pdbx_strand_id
1 'polypeptide(L)'
;MIKLNQLTKVFDARGIAGLHSVNLEIPKGTIFALMGPNGSGKTTLLNIISRKLLPDSGDLAVDGKIHFFEKKTPEPQLNVQRFLMESVCDQDIDTDKKLQLSRDMADIFEFTFQLRQNISQLSQGQLQKVLMAAELINQPDILFLDEPFIHLDPMSRKDILDSLFTYLRQREVTVLWITHEKDEALKFSDKIGLIQHGKFEQVSHPIEILQEPRNLFVAQYFGHQNFIKVSGQNNVWTTPWGEISLPLSGQEGYLVVPPAAWKIDENSPFEGFVSRHFPQYFSYEIEMEVSDKRYKISLSLNSHKNIKLGQKLKVSPELSQCFVIPL
;
A
#
# COMPACT_ATOMS: atom_id res chain seq x y z
N MET A 1 -2.16 9.01 -18.63
CA MET A 1 -1.73 9.96 -17.59
C MET A 1 -2.94 10.49 -16.83
N ILE A 2 -2.84 10.63 -15.49
CA ILE A 2 -3.91 11.22 -14.66
C ILE A 2 -3.34 12.45 -13.96
N LYS A 3 -4.05 13.58 -14.03
CA LYS A 3 -3.63 14.83 -13.39
C LYS A 3 -4.82 15.51 -12.72
N LEU A 4 -4.66 15.84 -11.44
CA LEU A 4 -5.62 16.54 -10.61
C LEU A 4 -4.99 17.86 -10.15
N ASN A 5 -5.73 18.93 -10.24
CA ASN A 5 -5.30 20.25 -9.80
C ASN A 5 -6.37 20.87 -8.89
N GLN A 6 -6.04 21.06 -7.62
CA GLN A 6 -6.88 21.66 -6.57
C GLN A 6 -8.31 21.05 -6.49
N LEU A 7 -8.43 19.74 -6.72
CA LEU A 7 -9.70 19.06 -6.83
C LEU A 7 -10.39 18.97 -5.47
N THR A 8 -11.64 19.45 -5.39
CA THR A 8 -12.42 19.52 -4.18
C THR A 8 -13.80 18.88 -4.38
N LYS A 9 -14.28 18.16 -3.36
CA LYS A 9 -15.64 17.60 -3.30
C LYS A 9 -16.19 17.69 -1.88
N VAL A 10 -17.35 18.30 -1.73
CA VAL A 10 -18.06 18.49 -0.46
C VAL A 10 -19.39 17.76 -0.54
N PHE A 11 -19.75 16.97 0.48
CA PHE A 11 -20.98 16.16 0.47
C PHE A 11 -22.10 16.72 1.33
N ASP A 12 -21.82 17.63 2.25
CA ASP A 12 -22.87 18.21 3.09
C ASP A 12 -22.63 19.72 3.35
N ALA A 13 -23.71 20.36 3.85
CA ALA A 13 -23.71 21.78 4.20
C ALA A 13 -22.78 22.12 5.41
N ARG A 14 -22.27 21.12 6.14
CA ARG A 14 -21.34 21.29 7.25
C ARG A 14 -19.88 21.25 6.80
N GLY A 15 -19.65 21.11 5.47
CA GLY A 15 -18.31 21.04 4.93
C GLY A 15 -17.56 19.74 5.20
N ILE A 16 -18.28 18.65 5.50
CA ILE A 16 -17.67 17.32 5.54
C ILE A 16 -17.27 16.98 4.11
N ALA A 17 -16.02 17.27 3.81
CA ALA A 17 -15.52 17.11 2.47
C ALA A 17 -15.08 15.67 2.25
N GLY A 18 -15.45 15.15 1.09
CA GLY A 18 -14.83 13.95 0.58
C GLY A 18 -13.40 14.20 0.13
N LEU A 19 -13.11 15.40 -0.42
CA LEU A 19 -11.77 15.83 -0.88
C LEU A 19 -11.59 17.34 -0.71
N HIS A 20 -10.37 17.76 -0.32
CA HIS A 20 -10.00 19.14 -0.08
C HIS A 20 -8.77 19.56 -0.90
N SER A 21 -8.98 20.27 -2.01
CA SER A 21 -7.91 20.85 -2.82
C SER A 21 -6.79 19.86 -3.15
N VAL A 22 -7.18 18.69 -3.63
CA VAL A 22 -6.27 17.58 -3.90
C VAL A 22 -5.49 17.85 -5.19
N ASN A 23 -4.16 17.73 -5.10
CA ASN A 23 -3.25 17.74 -6.23
C ASN A 23 -2.60 16.36 -6.36
N LEU A 24 -2.59 15.81 -7.58
CA LEU A 24 -1.98 14.51 -7.85
C LEU A 24 -1.59 14.44 -9.34
N GLU A 25 -0.43 13.86 -9.59
CA GLU A 25 -0.02 13.52 -10.96
C GLU A 25 0.49 12.07 -10.98
N ILE A 26 -0.17 11.25 -11.80
CA ILE A 26 0.20 9.85 -12.06
C ILE A 26 0.64 9.77 -13.52
N PRO A 27 1.96 9.68 -13.77
CA PRO A 27 2.50 9.51 -15.12
C PRO A 27 2.00 8.21 -15.79
N LYS A 28 2.12 8.14 -17.12
CA LYS A 28 1.82 6.92 -17.86
C LYS A 28 2.72 5.76 -17.39
N GLY A 29 2.16 4.56 -17.31
CA GLY A 29 2.89 3.35 -16.91
C GLY A 29 3.20 3.26 -15.40
N THR A 30 2.73 4.21 -14.59
CA THR A 30 2.96 4.21 -13.14
C THR A 30 1.93 3.37 -12.42
N ILE A 31 2.38 2.50 -11.53
CA ILE A 31 1.54 1.80 -10.56
C ILE A 31 1.45 2.64 -9.30
N PHE A 32 0.30 3.25 -9.08
CA PHE A 32 0.03 4.13 -7.94
C PHE A 32 -0.89 3.44 -6.93
N ALA A 33 -0.42 3.21 -5.71
CA ALA A 33 -1.25 2.73 -4.61
C ALA A 33 -1.88 3.91 -3.86
N LEU A 34 -3.20 3.88 -3.71
CA LEU A 34 -3.95 4.83 -2.89
C LEU A 34 -4.34 4.17 -1.59
N MET A 35 -3.81 4.67 -0.49
CA MET A 35 -4.00 4.14 0.85
C MET A 35 -4.60 5.18 1.79
N GLY A 36 -5.13 4.72 2.92
CA GLY A 36 -5.69 5.60 3.96
C GLY A 36 -6.81 4.92 4.74
N PRO A 37 -7.22 5.48 5.88
CA PRO A 37 -8.31 4.96 6.70
C PRO A 37 -9.64 4.92 5.95
N ASN A 38 -10.61 4.18 6.50
CA ASN A 38 -11.98 4.22 6.00
C ASN A 38 -12.54 5.66 6.14
N GLY A 39 -13.27 6.10 5.12
CA GLY A 39 -13.82 7.45 5.07
C GLY A 39 -12.81 8.56 4.73
N SER A 40 -11.56 8.24 4.38
CA SER A 40 -10.53 9.24 4.06
C SER A 40 -10.70 9.95 2.71
N GLY A 41 -11.60 9.47 1.83
CA GLY A 41 -11.85 10.05 0.52
C GLY A 41 -11.38 9.20 -0.68
N LYS A 42 -10.82 8.00 -0.48
CA LYS A 42 -10.31 7.13 -1.56
C LYS A 42 -11.35 6.83 -2.64
N THR A 43 -12.53 6.33 -2.23
CA THR A 43 -13.63 6.01 -3.15
C THR A 43 -14.18 7.27 -3.84
N THR A 44 -14.22 8.40 -3.14
CA THR A 44 -14.61 9.69 -3.72
C THR A 44 -13.63 10.09 -4.83
N LEU A 45 -12.33 10.00 -4.56
CA LEU A 45 -11.29 10.29 -5.55
C LEU A 45 -11.40 9.38 -6.77
N LEU A 46 -11.57 8.06 -6.56
CA LEU A 46 -11.75 7.10 -7.62
C LEU A 46 -12.99 7.43 -8.47
N ASN A 47 -14.13 7.74 -7.84
CA ASN A 47 -15.36 8.08 -8.55
C ASN A 47 -15.24 9.37 -9.38
N ILE A 48 -14.46 10.34 -8.92
CA ILE A 48 -14.22 11.56 -9.69
C ILE A 48 -13.30 11.27 -10.88
N ILE A 49 -12.19 10.56 -10.68
CA ILE A 49 -11.26 10.22 -11.76
C ILE A 49 -11.97 9.39 -12.83
N SER A 50 -12.89 8.52 -12.41
CA SER A 50 -13.72 7.71 -13.31
C SER A 50 -14.90 8.44 -13.94
N ARG A 51 -15.07 9.72 -13.63
CA ARG A 51 -16.19 10.56 -14.09
C ARG A 51 -17.58 10.05 -13.65
N LYS A 52 -17.64 9.16 -12.64
CA LYS A 52 -18.90 8.75 -11.98
C LYS A 52 -19.44 9.82 -11.04
N LEU A 53 -18.58 10.75 -10.60
CA LEU A 53 -18.89 11.86 -9.71
C LEU A 53 -18.21 13.14 -10.23
N LEU A 54 -18.93 14.27 -10.24
CA LEU A 54 -18.33 15.55 -10.59
C LEU A 54 -17.70 16.21 -9.36
N PRO A 55 -16.50 16.83 -9.49
CA PRO A 55 -15.94 17.68 -8.45
C PRO A 55 -16.75 18.97 -8.32
N ASP A 56 -16.64 19.63 -7.17
CA ASP A 56 -17.26 20.97 -6.97
C ASP A 56 -16.31 22.08 -7.45
N SER A 57 -15.01 21.84 -7.43
CA SER A 57 -13.99 22.73 -7.99
C SER A 57 -12.70 21.99 -8.31
N GLY A 58 -11.81 22.65 -9.07
CA GLY A 58 -10.54 22.11 -9.54
C GLY A 58 -10.66 21.39 -10.89
N ASP A 59 -9.52 20.97 -11.41
CA ASP A 59 -9.42 20.39 -12.74
C ASP A 59 -9.01 18.93 -12.70
N LEU A 60 -9.56 18.16 -13.63
CA LEU A 60 -9.24 16.75 -13.87
C LEU A 60 -8.86 16.54 -15.33
N ALA A 61 -7.66 16.07 -15.58
CA ALA A 61 -7.23 15.57 -16.88
C ALA A 61 -6.92 14.08 -16.78
N VAL A 62 -7.56 13.27 -17.63
CA VAL A 62 -7.28 11.85 -17.78
C VAL A 62 -7.13 11.54 -19.25
N ASP A 63 -5.97 11.02 -19.62
CA ASP A 63 -5.61 10.67 -20.98
C ASP A 63 -5.34 9.16 -21.07
N GLY A 64 -6.18 8.46 -21.84
CA GLY A 64 -6.14 7.02 -22.05
C GLY A 64 -7.46 6.32 -21.77
N LYS A 65 -7.55 5.09 -22.23
CA LYS A 65 -8.71 4.20 -22.09
C LYS A 65 -8.76 3.61 -20.69
N ILE A 66 -9.80 3.98 -19.94
CA ILE A 66 -9.97 3.55 -18.54
C ILE A 66 -10.76 2.25 -18.49
N HIS A 67 -10.24 1.28 -17.72
CA HIS A 67 -10.98 0.09 -17.31
C HIS A 67 -11.03 -0.01 -15.79
N PHE A 68 -12.16 -0.54 -15.31
CA PHE A 68 -12.38 -0.86 -13.90
C PHE A 68 -12.39 -2.36 -13.73
N PHE A 69 -11.63 -2.84 -12.77
CA PHE A 69 -11.83 -4.20 -12.33
C PHE A 69 -13.13 -4.27 -11.52
N GLU A 70 -14.21 -4.62 -12.22
CA GLU A 70 -15.51 -4.87 -11.59
C GLU A 70 -15.66 -6.35 -11.30
N LYS A 71 -16.21 -6.66 -10.12
CA LYS A 71 -16.58 -8.04 -9.75
C LYS A 71 -17.83 -8.45 -10.55
N LYS A 72 -17.69 -8.63 -11.86
CA LYS A 72 -18.76 -9.21 -12.67
C LYS A 72 -18.95 -10.65 -12.22
N THR A 73 -20.20 -11.05 -12.03
CA THR A 73 -20.53 -12.45 -11.81
C THR A 73 -20.94 -13.04 -13.16
N PRO A 74 -20.06 -13.78 -13.86
CA PRO A 74 -20.40 -14.38 -15.13
C PRO A 74 -21.43 -15.50 -14.92
N GLU A 75 -22.16 -15.86 -15.99
CA GLU A 75 -23.11 -16.97 -15.95
C GLU A 75 -22.40 -18.27 -15.55
N PRO A 76 -22.88 -18.99 -14.53
CA PRO A 76 -22.22 -20.17 -13.98
C PRO A 76 -21.97 -21.29 -14.99
N GLN A 77 -22.85 -21.43 -15.98
CA GLN A 77 -22.76 -22.47 -17.03
C GLN A 77 -21.94 -22.04 -18.25
N LEU A 78 -21.48 -20.79 -18.27
CA LEU A 78 -20.66 -20.28 -19.36
C LEU A 78 -19.27 -20.94 -19.30
N ASN A 79 -18.75 -21.35 -20.45
CA ASN A 79 -17.39 -21.87 -20.56
C ASN A 79 -16.38 -20.72 -20.44
N VAL A 80 -15.27 -20.95 -19.74
CA VAL A 80 -14.24 -19.93 -19.48
C VAL A 80 -13.71 -19.29 -20.75
N GLN A 81 -13.35 -20.10 -21.76
CA GLN A 81 -12.83 -19.58 -23.02
C GLN A 81 -13.87 -18.69 -23.72
N ARG A 82 -15.12 -19.13 -23.75
CA ARG A 82 -16.21 -18.35 -24.34
C ARG A 82 -16.43 -17.04 -23.58
N PHE A 83 -16.40 -17.06 -22.25
CA PHE A 83 -16.49 -15.86 -21.42
C PHE A 83 -15.39 -14.84 -21.78
N LEU A 84 -14.14 -15.29 -21.90
CA LEU A 84 -13.03 -14.41 -22.28
C LEU A 84 -13.20 -13.84 -23.70
N MET A 85 -13.64 -14.66 -24.66
CA MET A 85 -13.91 -14.19 -26.03
C MET A 85 -15.04 -13.15 -26.07
N GLU A 86 -16.11 -13.36 -25.30
CA GLU A 86 -17.23 -12.41 -25.18
C GLU A 86 -16.84 -11.13 -24.41
N SER A 87 -15.79 -11.17 -23.59
CA SER A 87 -15.24 -10.00 -22.89
C SER A 87 -14.44 -9.06 -23.81
N VAL A 88 -14.07 -9.49 -25.01
CA VAL A 88 -13.40 -8.62 -25.99
C VAL A 88 -14.41 -7.59 -26.51
N CYS A 89 -14.16 -6.30 -26.20
CA CYS A 89 -15.07 -5.20 -26.53
C CYS A 89 -15.01 -4.80 -28.01
N ASP A 90 -13.87 -5.01 -28.67
CA ASP A 90 -13.68 -4.66 -30.07
C ASP A 90 -14.42 -5.66 -30.97
N GLN A 91 -15.43 -5.17 -31.70
CA GLN A 91 -16.27 -5.99 -32.56
C GLN A 91 -15.61 -6.31 -33.90
N ASP A 92 -14.59 -5.57 -34.31
CA ASP A 92 -13.87 -5.76 -35.57
C ASP A 92 -12.84 -6.91 -35.49
N ILE A 93 -12.58 -7.40 -34.25
CA ILE A 93 -11.70 -8.55 -34.05
C ILE A 93 -12.41 -9.85 -34.38
N ASP A 94 -11.82 -10.62 -35.29
CA ASP A 94 -12.33 -11.92 -35.72
C ASP A 94 -12.28 -12.98 -34.59
N THR A 95 -12.98 -14.08 -34.81
CA THR A 95 -13.09 -15.16 -33.82
C THR A 95 -11.75 -15.82 -33.52
N ASP A 96 -10.87 -15.99 -34.54
CA ASP A 96 -9.57 -16.63 -34.35
C ASP A 96 -8.65 -15.75 -33.48
N LYS A 97 -8.69 -14.46 -33.69
CA LYS A 97 -7.96 -13.49 -32.86
C LYS A 97 -8.49 -13.44 -31.42
N LYS A 98 -9.82 -13.45 -31.22
CA LYS A 98 -10.42 -13.55 -29.88
C LYS A 98 -9.99 -14.84 -29.17
N LEU A 99 -9.95 -15.95 -29.91
CA LEU A 99 -9.47 -17.23 -29.41
C LEU A 99 -8.00 -17.17 -28.99
N GLN A 100 -7.16 -16.54 -29.79
CA GLN A 100 -5.74 -16.36 -29.47
C GLN A 100 -5.57 -15.48 -28.20
N LEU A 101 -6.24 -14.33 -28.13
CA LEU A 101 -6.20 -13.45 -26.96
C LEU A 101 -6.64 -14.18 -25.68
N SER A 102 -7.68 -15.01 -25.76
CA SER A 102 -8.14 -15.79 -24.61
C SER A 102 -7.10 -16.79 -24.10
N ARG A 103 -6.35 -17.41 -25.04
CA ARG A 103 -5.24 -18.33 -24.71
C ARG A 103 -4.06 -17.60 -24.11
N ASP A 104 -3.66 -16.47 -24.71
CA ASP A 104 -2.56 -15.64 -24.21
C ASP A 104 -2.82 -15.20 -22.75
N MET A 105 -4.06 -14.77 -22.45
CA MET A 105 -4.45 -14.43 -21.07
C MET A 105 -4.40 -15.63 -20.14
N ALA A 106 -4.83 -16.80 -20.61
CA ALA A 106 -4.81 -18.01 -19.79
C ALA A 106 -3.39 -18.49 -19.50
N ASP A 107 -2.46 -18.31 -20.43
CA ASP A 107 -1.03 -18.62 -20.22
C ASP A 107 -0.39 -17.63 -19.23
N ILE A 108 -0.66 -16.32 -19.37
CA ILE A 108 -0.12 -15.28 -18.49
C ILE A 108 -0.56 -15.47 -17.02
N PHE A 109 -1.82 -15.83 -16.81
CA PHE A 109 -2.40 -16.01 -15.47
C PHE A 109 -2.47 -17.47 -15.01
N GLU A 110 -1.85 -18.40 -15.79
CA GLU A 110 -1.67 -19.82 -15.43
C GLU A 110 -2.99 -20.56 -15.18
N PHE A 111 -3.98 -20.38 -16.07
CA PHE A 111 -5.24 -21.12 -16.00
C PHE A 111 -5.62 -21.80 -17.32
N THR A 112 -4.66 -22.19 -18.13
CA THR A 112 -4.86 -22.82 -19.46
C THR A 112 -5.72 -24.08 -19.39
N PHE A 113 -5.55 -24.90 -18.34
CA PHE A 113 -6.36 -26.10 -18.13
C PHE A 113 -7.83 -25.80 -17.86
N GLN A 114 -8.15 -24.63 -17.33
CA GLN A 114 -9.50 -24.20 -16.98
C GLN A 114 -10.28 -23.66 -18.18
N LEU A 115 -9.66 -23.38 -19.32
CA LEU A 115 -10.33 -22.82 -20.50
C LEU A 115 -11.53 -23.64 -20.97
N ARG A 116 -11.51 -24.97 -20.78
CA ARG A 116 -12.59 -25.88 -21.17
C ARG A 116 -13.63 -26.12 -20.08
N GLN A 117 -13.42 -25.59 -18.87
CA GLN A 117 -14.33 -25.73 -17.75
C GLN A 117 -15.45 -24.68 -17.80
N ASN A 118 -16.55 -24.96 -17.12
CA ASN A 118 -17.55 -23.94 -16.85
C ASN A 118 -17.15 -23.09 -15.65
N ILE A 119 -17.58 -21.84 -15.61
CA ILE A 119 -17.31 -20.88 -14.52
C ILE A 119 -17.66 -21.48 -13.15
N SER A 120 -18.76 -22.22 -13.04
CA SER A 120 -19.18 -22.88 -11.78
C SER A 120 -18.23 -23.94 -11.25
N GLN A 121 -17.28 -24.42 -12.05
CA GLN A 121 -16.32 -25.44 -11.68
C GLN A 121 -15.01 -24.86 -11.14
N LEU A 122 -14.85 -23.53 -11.21
CA LEU A 122 -13.64 -22.85 -10.79
C LEU A 122 -13.60 -22.66 -9.27
N SER A 123 -12.41 -22.79 -8.68
CA SER A 123 -12.16 -22.26 -7.34
C SER A 123 -12.27 -20.74 -7.34
N GLN A 124 -12.42 -20.13 -6.17
CA GLN A 124 -12.51 -18.67 -6.04
C GLN A 124 -11.26 -17.96 -6.60
N GLY A 125 -10.07 -18.49 -6.34
CA GLY A 125 -8.82 -17.94 -6.89
C GLY A 125 -8.74 -18.06 -8.42
N GLN A 126 -9.15 -19.22 -8.98
CA GLN A 126 -9.21 -19.41 -10.43
C GLN A 126 -10.22 -18.46 -11.09
N LEU A 127 -11.38 -18.28 -10.48
CA LEU A 127 -12.37 -17.32 -10.96
C LEU A 127 -11.82 -15.90 -10.98
N GLN A 128 -11.10 -15.47 -9.95
CA GLN A 128 -10.49 -14.13 -9.91
C GLN A 128 -9.43 -13.96 -11.01
N LYS A 129 -8.61 -14.97 -11.29
CA LYS A 129 -7.67 -14.95 -12.42
C LYS A 129 -8.40 -14.76 -13.75
N VAL A 130 -9.49 -15.48 -13.97
CA VAL A 130 -10.31 -15.38 -15.18
C VAL A 130 -10.97 -14.00 -15.30
N LEU A 131 -11.52 -13.45 -14.22
CA LEU A 131 -12.13 -12.12 -14.22
C LEU A 131 -11.09 -11.03 -14.51
N MET A 132 -9.89 -11.13 -13.93
CA MET A 132 -8.80 -10.21 -14.21
C MET A 132 -8.36 -10.29 -15.66
N ALA A 133 -8.20 -11.50 -16.20
CA ALA A 133 -7.87 -11.72 -17.60
C ALA A 133 -8.92 -11.09 -18.55
N ALA A 134 -10.21 -11.18 -18.21
CA ALA A 134 -11.30 -10.60 -18.99
C ALA A 134 -11.25 -9.06 -19.04
N GLU A 135 -10.78 -8.39 -17.97
CA GLU A 135 -10.60 -6.94 -18.01
C GLU A 135 -9.34 -6.55 -18.81
N LEU A 136 -8.26 -7.32 -18.68
CA LEU A 136 -6.98 -7.04 -19.34
C LEU A 136 -6.93 -7.40 -20.82
N ILE A 137 -7.81 -8.29 -21.29
CA ILE A 137 -7.87 -8.71 -22.70
C ILE A 137 -8.15 -7.52 -23.62
N ASN A 138 -8.77 -6.45 -23.11
CA ASN A 138 -9.06 -5.21 -23.84
C ASN A 138 -7.91 -4.21 -23.84
N GLN A 139 -6.74 -4.58 -23.31
CA GLN A 139 -5.52 -3.77 -23.27
C GLN A 139 -5.78 -2.34 -22.82
N PRO A 140 -6.17 -2.12 -21.54
CA PRO A 140 -6.43 -0.78 -21.02
C PRO A 140 -5.15 0.06 -20.97
N ASP A 141 -5.27 1.38 -21.20
CA ASP A 141 -4.19 2.33 -20.89
C ASP A 141 -4.13 2.63 -19.40
N ILE A 142 -5.29 2.60 -18.73
CA ILE A 142 -5.46 2.90 -17.31
C ILE A 142 -6.36 1.83 -16.68
N LEU A 143 -5.88 1.20 -15.62
CA LEU A 143 -6.62 0.20 -14.84
C LEU A 143 -6.88 0.69 -13.44
N PHE A 144 -8.14 0.65 -13.00
CA PHE A 144 -8.54 0.93 -11.63
C PHE A 144 -8.85 -0.37 -10.88
N LEU A 145 -8.21 -0.52 -9.72
CA LEU A 145 -8.36 -1.66 -8.81
C LEU A 145 -8.84 -1.15 -7.45
N ASP A 146 -10.05 -1.51 -7.04
CA ASP A 146 -10.59 -1.17 -5.71
C ASP A 146 -10.71 -2.44 -4.87
N GLU A 147 -9.71 -2.68 -4.02
CA GLU A 147 -9.61 -3.86 -3.14
C GLU A 147 -9.95 -5.19 -3.86
N PRO A 148 -9.31 -5.49 -5.01
CA PRO A 148 -9.80 -6.51 -5.93
C PRO A 148 -9.77 -7.93 -5.35
N PHE A 149 -8.87 -8.20 -4.40
CA PHE A 149 -8.56 -9.55 -3.92
C PHE A 149 -8.76 -9.75 -2.42
N ILE A 150 -9.57 -8.91 -1.77
CA ILE A 150 -9.78 -8.93 -0.31
C ILE A 150 -10.30 -10.27 0.24
N HIS A 151 -10.98 -11.06 -0.59
CA HIS A 151 -11.61 -12.33 -0.17
C HIS A 151 -10.78 -13.57 -0.50
N LEU A 152 -9.57 -13.40 -1.06
CA LEU A 152 -8.70 -14.51 -1.37
C LEU A 152 -7.82 -14.89 -0.18
N ASP A 153 -7.47 -16.17 -0.11
CA ASP A 153 -6.44 -16.61 0.80
C ASP A 153 -5.07 -16.01 0.43
N PRO A 154 -4.14 -15.85 1.38
CA PRO A 154 -2.89 -15.15 1.16
C PRO A 154 -2.03 -15.74 0.04
N MET A 155 -2.06 -17.07 -0.16
CA MET A 155 -1.23 -17.73 -1.17
C MET A 155 -1.77 -17.47 -2.58
N SER A 156 -3.06 -17.72 -2.81
CA SER A 156 -3.73 -17.41 -4.09
C SER A 156 -3.64 -15.94 -4.45
N ARG A 157 -3.76 -15.05 -3.45
CA ARG A 157 -3.65 -13.61 -3.63
C ARG A 157 -2.26 -13.21 -4.09
N LYS A 158 -1.21 -13.74 -3.47
CA LYS A 158 0.18 -13.46 -3.85
C LYS A 158 0.45 -13.85 -5.31
N ASP A 159 0.05 -15.06 -5.71
CA ASP A 159 0.30 -15.58 -7.06
C ASP A 159 -0.41 -14.71 -8.13
N ILE A 160 -1.65 -14.28 -7.85
CA ILE A 160 -2.39 -13.39 -8.74
C ILE A 160 -1.71 -12.03 -8.85
N LEU A 161 -1.29 -11.43 -7.73
CA LEU A 161 -0.64 -10.13 -7.73
C LEU A 161 0.70 -10.16 -8.45
N ASP A 162 1.52 -11.18 -8.25
CA ASP A 162 2.81 -11.32 -8.93
C ASP A 162 2.63 -11.40 -10.46
N SER A 163 1.68 -12.21 -10.96
CA SER A 163 1.36 -12.32 -12.39
C SER A 163 0.77 -11.01 -12.94
N LEU A 164 -0.18 -10.42 -12.21
CA LEU A 164 -0.87 -9.20 -12.61
C LEU A 164 0.12 -8.02 -12.76
N PHE A 165 0.89 -7.72 -11.73
CA PHE A 165 1.79 -6.57 -11.77
C PHE A 165 2.96 -6.76 -12.72
N THR A 166 3.40 -8.01 -12.95
CA THR A 166 4.38 -8.32 -14.01
C THR A 166 3.80 -7.98 -15.39
N TYR A 167 2.58 -8.41 -15.68
CA TYR A 167 1.90 -8.10 -16.94
C TYR A 167 1.70 -6.59 -17.14
N LEU A 168 1.20 -5.89 -16.10
CA LEU A 168 0.91 -4.46 -16.16
C LEU A 168 2.17 -3.62 -16.42
N ARG A 169 3.30 -3.99 -15.81
CA ARG A 169 4.60 -3.33 -16.03
C ARG A 169 5.10 -3.56 -17.47
N GLN A 170 5.02 -4.78 -17.98
CA GLN A 170 5.44 -5.10 -19.37
C GLN A 170 4.64 -4.35 -20.42
N ARG A 171 3.40 -4.00 -20.11
CA ARG A 171 2.49 -3.27 -21.02
C ARG A 171 2.40 -1.78 -20.74
N GLU A 172 3.18 -1.27 -19.79
CA GLU A 172 3.17 0.14 -19.37
C GLU A 172 1.76 0.66 -19.02
N VAL A 173 0.92 -0.20 -18.43
CA VAL A 173 -0.43 0.18 -18.00
C VAL A 173 -0.33 1.08 -16.78
N THR A 174 -1.02 2.22 -16.80
CA THR A 174 -1.15 3.09 -15.63
C THR A 174 -2.17 2.48 -14.66
N VAL A 175 -1.80 2.34 -13.40
CA VAL A 175 -2.66 1.70 -12.40
C VAL A 175 -2.96 2.66 -11.26
N LEU A 176 -4.24 2.82 -10.93
CA LEU A 176 -4.68 3.38 -9.65
C LEU A 176 -5.26 2.24 -8.81
N TRP A 177 -4.53 1.86 -7.77
CA TRP A 177 -4.84 0.72 -6.93
C TRP A 177 -5.16 1.12 -5.51
N ILE A 178 -6.40 0.90 -5.08
CA ILE A 178 -6.80 1.05 -3.67
C ILE A 178 -6.54 -0.27 -2.96
N THR A 179 -5.74 -0.21 -1.90
CA THR A 179 -5.45 -1.35 -1.04
C THR A 179 -5.24 -0.92 0.41
N HIS A 180 -5.56 -1.81 1.35
CA HIS A 180 -5.24 -1.68 2.77
C HIS A 180 -4.00 -2.49 3.17
N GLU A 181 -3.48 -3.31 2.27
CA GLU A 181 -2.32 -4.17 2.51
C GLU A 181 -1.03 -3.40 2.25
N LYS A 182 -0.35 -3.03 3.32
CA LYS A 182 0.85 -2.20 3.28
C LYS A 182 2.00 -2.91 2.55
N ASP A 183 2.22 -4.18 2.86
CA ASP A 183 3.32 -4.96 2.29
C ASP A 183 3.18 -5.12 0.78
N GLU A 184 1.94 -5.27 0.30
CA GLU A 184 1.66 -5.34 -1.12
C GLU A 184 1.86 -3.98 -1.81
N ALA A 185 1.36 -2.89 -1.21
CA ALA A 185 1.58 -1.55 -1.74
C ALA A 185 3.09 -1.22 -1.81
N LEU A 186 3.85 -1.56 -0.76
CA LEU A 186 5.30 -1.37 -0.72
C LEU A 186 6.04 -2.21 -1.77
N LYS A 187 5.55 -3.42 -2.07
CA LYS A 187 6.19 -4.34 -3.02
C LYS A 187 5.91 -3.98 -4.48
N PHE A 188 4.67 -3.60 -4.80
CA PHE A 188 4.22 -3.53 -6.18
C PHE A 188 4.09 -2.12 -6.75
N SER A 189 3.97 -1.08 -5.90
CA SER A 189 3.74 0.28 -6.38
C SER A 189 5.04 1.01 -6.72
N ASP A 190 4.96 1.93 -7.67
CA ASP A 190 6.01 2.90 -7.97
C ASP A 190 5.87 4.13 -7.07
N LYS A 191 4.61 4.49 -6.74
CA LYS A 191 4.26 5.56 -5.80
C LYS A 191 3.11 5.13 -4.91
N ILE A 192 3.16 5.62 -3.67
CA ILE A 192 2.08 5.45 -2.70
C ILE A 192 1.57 6.82 -2.30
N GLY A 193 0.25 7.01 -2.37
CA GLY A 193 -0.44 8.17 -1.84
C GLY A 193 -1.24 7.80 -0.60
N LEU A 194 -0.88 8.36 0.56
CA LEU A 194 -1.64 8.20 1.79
C LEU A 194 -2.57 9.39 1.96
N ILE A 195 -3.89 9.12 1.97
CA ILE A 195 -4.93 10.13 2.10
C ILE A 195 -5.62 10.03 3.45
N GLN A 196 -5.83 11.18 4.11
CA GLN A 196 -6.59 11.30 5.35
C GLN A 196 -7.45 12.57 5.30
N HIS A 197 -8.70 12.49 5.77
CA HIS A 197 -9.63 13.62 5.79
C HIS A 197 -9.71 14.40 4.46
N GLY A 198 -9.70 13.68 3.35
CA GLY A 198 -9.80 14.25 2.00
C GLY A 198 -8.54 14.98 1.50
N LYS A 199 -7.37 14.81 2.16
CA LYS A 199 -6.09 15.39 1.75
C LYS A 199 -5.01 14.33 1.67
N PHE A 200 -4.06 14.48 0.75
CA PHE A 200 -2.86 13.68 0.79
C PHE A 200 -1.95 14.13 1.94
N GLU A 201 -1.64 13.21 2.83
CA GLU A 201 -0.63 13.40 3.87
C GLU A 201 0.78 13.27 3.28
N GLN A 202 0.95 12.28 2.40
CA GLN A 202 2.19 12.08 1.66
C GLN A 202 1.92 11.35 0.33
N VAL A 203 2.68 11.72 -0.70
CA VAL A 203 2.77 10.98 -1.98
C VAL A 203 4.25 10.83 -2.29
N SER A 204 4.76 9.60 -2.25
CA SER A 204 6.19 9.33 -2.47
C SER A 204 6.45 7.89 -2.93
N HIS A 205 7.70 7.58 -3.23
CA HIS A 205 8.14 6.21 -3.46
C HIS A 205 8.02 5.35 -2.20
N PRO A 206 7.82 4.02 -2.32
CA PRO A 206 7.68 3.12 -1.17
C PRO A 206 8.79 3.22 -0.13
N ILE A 207 10.05 3.35 -0.56
CA ILE A 207 11.19 3.47 0.34
C ILE A 207 11.14 4.80 1.12
N GLU A 208 10.83 5.89 0.45
CA GLU A 208 10.75 7.23 1.06
C GLU A 208 9.63 7.29 2.11
N ILE A 209 8.48 6.66 1.85
CA ILE A 209 7.35 6.69 2.79
C ILE A 209 7.67 5.97 4.11
N LEU A 210 8.60 4.99 4.06
CA LEU A 210 9.10 4.28 5.24
C LEU A 210 10.24 5.02 5.95
N GLN A 211 11.17 5.60 5.19
CA GLN A 211 12.40 6.19 5.74
C GLN A 211 12.25 7.66 6.09
N GLU A 212 11.37 8.37 5.37
CA GLU A 212 11.15 9.81 5.48
C GLU A 212 9.65 10.13 5.59
N PRO A 213 8.92 9.56 6.56
CA PRO A 213 7.51 9.88 6.73
C PRO A 213 7.35 11.36 7.09
N ARG A 214 6.46 12.04 6.37
CA ARG A 214 6.28 13.48 6.47
C ARG A 214 5.75 13.94 7.84
N ASN A 215 5.00 13.07 8.51
CA ASN A 215 4.43 13.35 9.82
C ASN A 215 4.19 12.05 10.62
N LEU A 216 3.79 12.22 11.88
CA LEU A 216 3.55 11.13 12.81
C LEU A 216 2.46 10.15 12.31
N PHE A 217 1.41 10.68 11.66
CA PHE A 217 0.35 9.83 11.12
C PHE A 217 0.87 8.89 10.05
N VAL A 218 1.68 9.38 9.11
CA VAL A 218 2.29 8.55 8.05
C VAL A 218 3.16 7.47 8.67
N ALA A 219 4.04 7.85 9.61
CA ALA A 219 4.90 6.89 10.31
C ALA A 219 4.09 5.79 11.01
N GLN A 220 3.08 6.16 11.77
CA GLN A 220 2.20 5.22 12.46
C GLN A 220 1.42 4.33 11.50
N TYR A 221 0.91 4.92 10.41
CA TYR A 221 0.17 4.16 9.41
C TYR A 221 1.02 3.06 8.79
N PHE A 222 2.30 3.29 8.51
CA PHE A 222 3.22 2.30 7.97
C PHE A 222 3.90 1.41 9.02
N GLY A 223 3.47 1.49 10.28
CA GLY A 223 3.82 0.51 11.31
C GLY A 223 4.98 0.92 12.23
N HIS A 224 5.47 2.15 12.14
CA HIS A 224 6.38 2.65 13.15
C HIS A 224 5.66 2.76 14.49
N GLN A 225 6.25 2.24 15.55
CA GLN A 225 5.62 2.14 16.87
C GLN A 225 6.39 2.87 17.97
N ASN A 226 7.68 3.11 17.74
CA ASN A 226 8.57 3.65 18.76
C ASN A 226 8.79 5.14 18.50
N PHE A 227 8.03 5.98 19.19
CA PHE A 227 8.07 7.44 19.10
C PHE A 227 8.53 8.03 20.44
N ILE A 228 9.74 8.57 20.47
CA ILE A 228 10.34 9.13 21.68
C ILE A 228 10.43 10.64 21.51
N LYS A 229 9.81 11.40 22.39
CA LYS A 229 9.85 12.86 22.33
C LYS A 229 11.29 13.34 22.55
N VAL A 230 11.77 14.18 21.65
CA VAL A 230 13.12 14.74 21.65
C VAL A 230 13.10 16.24 21.43
N SER A 231 14.17 16.92 21.87
CA SER A 231 14.36 18.34 21.62
C SER A 231 15.48 18.56 20.61
N GLY A 232 15.36 19.61 19.80
CA GLY A 232 16.32 19.96 18.77
C GLY A 232 16.74 21.41 18.82
N GLN A 233 18.00 21.68 18.49
CA GLN A 233 18.55 23.01 18.32
C GLN A 233 19.68 22.99 17.27
N ASN A 234 19.63 23.90 16.31
CA ASN A 234 20.68 24.04 15.30
C ASN A 234 21.02 22.74 14.53
N ASN A 235 20.00 22.01 14.09
CA ASN A 235 20.13 20.70 13.43
C ASN A 235 20.72 19.58 14.29
N VAL A 236 20.83 19.77 15.60
CA VAL A 236 21.22 18.75 16.57
C VAL A 236 20.02 18.39 17.41
N TRP A 237 19.69 17.12 17.49
CA TRP A 237 18.58 16.60 18.27
C TRP A 237 19.09 15.79 19.45
N THR A 238 18.72 16.22 20.64
CA THR A 238 19.10 15.55 21.87
C THR A 238 18.14 14.40 22.15
N THR A 239 18.67 13.20 22.23
CA THR A 239 17.94 11.98 22.56
C THR A 239 18.43 11.40 23.89
N PRO A 240 17.66 10.49 24.52
CA PRO A 240 18.14 9.80 25.72
C PRO A 240 19.44 9.01 25.56
N TRP A 241 19.80 8.65 24.33
CA TRP A 241 21.01 7.87 24.01
C TRP A 241 22.15 8.68 23.38
N GLY A 242 21.99 10.00 23.25
CA GLY A 242 22.98 10.88 22.66
C GLY A 242 22.38 11.85 21.65
N GLU A 243 23.25 12.55 20.96
CA GLU A 243 22.86 13.56 19.96
C GLU A 243 22.86 12.97 18.55
N ILE A 244 21.86 13.41 17.75
CA ILE A 244 21.76 13.11 16.33
C ILE A 244 21.80 14.43 15.56
N SER A 245 22.69 14.51 14.56
CA SER A 245 22.75 15.65 13.65
C SER A 245 21.87 15.36 12.44
N LEU A 246 20.80 16.11 12.28
CA LEU A 246 19.88 16.02 11.14
C LEU A 246 19.59 17.43 10.62
N PRO A 247 19.55 17.65 9.29
CA PRO A 247 19.29 18.96 8.70
C PRO A 247 17.79 19.32 8.75
N LEU A 248 17.21 19.24 9.94
CA LEU A 248 15.79 19.49 10.19
C LEU A 248 15.65 20.68 11.14
N SER A 249 14.84 21.64 10.77
CA SER A 249 14.47 22.78 11.62
C SER A 249 13.36 22.34 12.59
N GLY A 250 13.53 22.67 13.87
CA GLY A 250 12.53 22.42 14.91
C GLY A 250 13.15 22.48 16.29
N GLN A 251 12.31 22.73 17.30
CA GLN A 251 12.72 22.71 18.70
C GLN A 251 12.25 21.46 19.43
N GLU A 252 11.17 20.84 18.95
CA GLU A 252 10.61 19.59 19.46
C GLU A 252 10.29 18.64 18.32
N GLY A 253 10.34 17.34 18.55
CA GLY A 253 10.01 16.31 17.60
C GLY A 253 9.87 14.93 18.21
N TYR A 254 9.63 13.96 17.36
CA TYR A 254 9.64 12.55 17.75
C TYR A 254 10.81 11.83 17.07
N LEU A 255 11.70 11.26 17.86
CA LEU A 255 12.63 10.25 17.38
C LEU A 255 11.84 8.99 17.05
N VAL A 256 11.92 8.56 15.81
CA VAL A 256 11.34 7.29 15.35
C VAL A 256 12.45 6.26 15.30
N VAL A 257 12.27 5.17 16.03
CA VAL A 257 13.23 4.07 16.09
C VAL A 257 12.60 2.83 15.46
N PRO A 258 13.05 2.44 14.24
CA PRO A 258 12.57 1.21 13.62
C PRO A 258 12.84 -0.02 14.50
N PRO A 259 12.00 -1.06 14.46
CA PRO A 259 12.22 -2.27 15.27
C PRO A 259 13.59 -2.93 15.05
N ALA A 260 14.11 -2.88 13.82
CA ALA A 260 15.41 -3.43 13.47
C ALA A 260 16.60 -2.59 13.99
N ALA A 261 16.36 -1.33 14.33
CA ALA A 261 17.41 -0.44 14.87
C ALA A 261 17.69 -0.68 16.36
N TRP A 262 16.87 -1.43 17.08
CA TRP A 262 17.11 -1.77 18.47
C TRP A 262 18.15 -2.90 18.59
N LYS A 263 19.08 -2.73 19.50
CA LYS A 263 20.09 -3.75 19.86
C LYS A 263 20.17 -3.96 21.36
N ILE A 264 20.59 -5.16 21.77
CA ILE A 264 20.95 -5.45 23.15
C ILE A 264 22.32 -4.81 23.40
N ASP A 265 22.42 -3.96 24.40
CA ASP A 265 23.61 -3.20 24.72
C ASP A 265 23.78 -3.12 26.25
N GLU A 266 24.74 -3.86 26.79
CA GLU A 266 24.99 -3.92 28.23
C GLU A 266 25.42 -2.57 28.84
N ASN A 267 25.90 -1.66 28.01
CA ASN A 267 26.29 -0.31 28.44
C ASN A 267 25.13 0.69 28.38
N SER A 268 23.97 0.29 27.87
CA SER A 268 22.80 1.18 27.82
C SER A 268 22.39 1.63 29.23
N PRO A 269 22.05 2.91 29.42
CA PRO A 269 21.46 3.37 30.67
C PRO A 269 20.01 2.89 30.88
N PHE A 270 19.38 2.34 29.82
CA PHE A 270 17.97 1.97 29.85
C PHE A 270 17.81 0.45 29.86
N GLU A 271 16.99 -0.01 30.82
CA GLU A 271 16.65 -1.40 31.01
C GLU A 271 15.16 -1.60 30.77
N GLY A 272 14.80 -2.64 30.07
CA GLY A 272 13.42 -3.07 29.87
C GLY A 272 13.26 -4.57 30.17
N PHE A 273 12.04 -5.02 30.29
CA PHE A 273 11.74 -6.45 30.45
C PHE A 273 10.95 -6.98 29.25
N VAL A 274 11.23 -8.22 28.88
CA VAL A 274 10.55 -8.90 27.77
C VAL A 274 9.12 -9.21 28.15
N SER A 275 8.16 -8.53 27.53
CA SER A 275 6.72 -8.72 27.79
C SER A 275 6.11 -9.74 26.86
N ARG A 276 6.59 -9.85 25.63
CA ARG A 276 6.14 -10.84 24.62
C ARG A 276 7.28 -11.35 23.76
N HIS A 277 7.09 -12.53 23.19
CA HIS A 277 7.99 -13.16 22.24
C HIS A 277 7.19 -13.66 21.02
N PHE A 278 7.66 -13.33 19.82
CA PHE A 278 7.09 -13.75 18.56
C PHE A 278 8.10 -14.65 17.81
N PRO A 279 8.12 -15.97 18.09
CA PRO A 279 9.16 -16.88 17.59
C PRO A 279 9.32 -16.89 16.07
N GLN A 280 8.20 -16.84 15.35
CA GLN A 280 8.18 -16.88 13.88
C GLN A 280 8.82 -15.66 13.22
N TYR A 281 9.01 -14.55 13.94
CA TYR A 281 9.62 -13.32 13.42
C TYR A 281 10.94 -13.00 14.12
N PHE A 282 11.44 -13.86 15.02
CA PHE A 282 12.61 -13.58 15.87
C PHE A 282 12.53 -12.21 16.57
N SER A 283 11.32 -11.80 16.92
CA SER A 283 11.07 -10.50 17.51
C SER A 283 10.53 -10.61 18.94
N TYR A 284 10.87 -9.59 19.73
CA TYR A 284 10.51 -9.49 21.15
C TYR A 284 9.88 -8.13 21.39
N GLU A 285 8.80 -8.10 22.16
CA GLU A 285 8.26 -6.85 22.70
C GLU A 285 8.90 -6.62 24.08
N ILE A 286 9.53 -5.47 24.24
CA ILE A 286 10.20 -5.07 25.47
C ILE A 286 9.48 -3.85 26.02
N GLU A 287 9.08 -3.89 27.27
CA GLU A 287 8.58 -2.74 28.00
C GLU A 287 9.73 -2.07 28.75
N MET A 288 9.96 -0.80 28.47
CA MET A 288 11.02 0.00 29.10
C MET A 288 10.49 1.35 29.53
N GLU A 289 11.17 1.96 30.49
CA GLU A 289 10.88 3.30 30.97
C GLU A 289 12.03 4.24 30.59
N VAL A 290 11.67 5.36 29.94
CA VAL A 290 12.61 6.40 29.53
C VAL A 290 12.02 7.74 29.94
N SER A 291 12.73 8.53 30.76
CA SER A 291 12.29 9.84 31.20
C SER A 291 10.85 9.83 31.78
N ASP A 292 10.57 8.92 32.71
CA ASP A 292 9.28 8.72 33.37
C ASP A 292 8.11 8.32 32.46
N LYS A 293 8.41 7.89 31.22
CA LYS A 293 7.42 7.36 30.28
C LYS A 293 7.71 5.91 29.97
N ARG A 294 6.62 5.12 29.91
CA ARG A 294 6.69 3.72 29.49
C ARG A 294 6.57 3.61 28.00
N TYR A 295 7.51 2.88 27.42
CA TYR A 295 7.54 2.56 25.99
C TYR A 295 7.45 1.05 25.80
N LYS A 296 6.72 0.66 24.77
CA LYS A 296 6.77 -0.70 24.25
C LYS A 296 7.57 -0.66 22.97
N ILE A 297 8.68 -1.35 22.96
CA ILE A 297 9.57 -1.42 21.78
C ILE A 297 9.55 -2.82 21.20
N SER A 298 9.62 -2.91 19.90
CA SER A 298 9.83 -4.17 19.19
C SER A 298 11.31 -4.29 18.87
N LEU A 299 11.93 -5.37 19.37
CA LEU A 299 13.31 -5.73 19.09
C LEU A 299 13.33 -6.93 18.14
N SER A 300 13.92 -6.77 16.97
CA SER A 300 14.15 -7.87 16.03
C SER A 300 15.60 -8.34 16.12
N LEU A 301 15.83 -9.65 16.24
CA LEU A 301 17.15 -10.23 16.32
C LEU A 301 17.41 -11.12 15.11
N ASN A 302 18.61 -11.01 14.53
CA ASN A 302 19.03 -11.82 13.39
C ASN A 302 19.42 -13.26 13.75
N SER A 303 19.35 -13.64 15.03
CA SER A 303 19.70 -14.98 15.49
C SER A 303 18.90 -15.38 16.71
N HIS A 304 18.73 -16.71 16.91
CA HIS A 304 18.13 -17.29 18.11
C HIS A 304 18.99 -16.99 19.35
N LYS A 305 18.67 -15.92 20.06
CA LYS A 305 19.12 -15.75 21.43
C LYS A 305 18.05 -16.36 22.34
N ASN A 306 18.50 -17.11 23.34
CA ASN A 306 17.59 -17.76 24.30
C ASN A 306 17.08 -16.73 25.32
N ILE A 307 16.24 -15.80 24.85
CA ILE A 307 15.65 -14.72 25.64
C ILE A 307 14.33 -15.21 26.22
N LYS A 308 14.16 -15.11 27.53
CA LYS A 308 12.97 -15.58 28.26
C LYS A 308 11.99 -14.42 28.52
N LEU A 309 10.71 -14.75 28.59
CA LEU A 309 9.69 -13.82 29.08
C LEU A 309 10.04 -13.35 30.50
N GLY A 310 9.87 -12.05 30.76
CA GLY A 310 10.22 -11.42 32.02
C GLY A 310 11.73 -11.15 32.21
N GLN A 311 12.58 -11.58 31.25
CA GLN A 311 14.01 -11.27 31.32
C GLN A 311 14.26 -9.78 31.16
N LYS A 312 15.10 -9.24 32.00
CA LYS A 312 15.58 -7.87 31.88
C LYS A 312 16.68 -7.76 30.85
N LEU A 313 16.59 -6.78 29.98
CA LEU A 313 17.53 -6.51 28.92
C LEU A 313 17.86 -5.02 28.90
N LYS A 314 19.12 -4.70 28.77
CA LYS A 314 19.57 -3.35 28.44
C LYS A 314 19.57 -3.21 26.93
N VAL A 315 18.93 -2.16 26.42
CA VAL A 315 18.73 -1.93 24.99
C VAL A 315 19.07 -0.50 24.62
N SER A 316 19.63 -0.33 23.45
CA SER A 316 19.87 0.99 22.85
C SER A 316 19.50 0.96 21.35
N PRO A 317 19.06 2.10 20.80
CA PRO A 317 18.87 2.21 19.36
C PRO A 317 20.20 2.44 18.64
N GLU A 318 20.33 1.94 17.44
CA GLU A 318 21.37 2.37 16.51
C GLU A 318 20.94 3.68 15.86
N LEU A 319 21.45 4.80 16.39
CA LEU A 319 20.99 6.14 16.02
C LEU A 319 21.12 6.46 14.54
N SER A 320 22.06 5.85 13.83
CA SER A 320 22.22 5.99 12.37
C SER A 320 21.04 5.46 11.56
N GLN A 321 20.21 4.59 12.15
CA GLN A 321 19.01 4.03 11.54
C GLN A 321 17.71 4.72 11.99
N CYS A 322 17.84 5.70 12.89
CA CYS A 322 16.73 6.46 13.43
C CYS A 322 16.53 7.75 12.64
N PHE A 323 15.32 8.28 12.67
CA PHE A 323 15.03 9.60 12.10
C PHE A 323 14.12 10.39 13.05
N VAL A 324 14.06 11.72 12.86
CA VAL A 324 13.22 12.60 13.66
C VAL A 324 12.12 13.20 12.81
N ILE A 325 10.91 13.19 13.35
CA ILE A 325 9.77 13.93 12.79
C ILE A 325 9.61 15.19 13.64
N PRO A 326 9.85 16.39 13.09
CA PRO A 326 9.61 17.66 13.80
C PRO A 326 8.12 17.86 14.10
N LEU A 327 7.82 18.54 15.22
CA LEU A 327 6.47 18.95 15.58
C LEU A 327 6.11 20.32 15.02
#